data_ee1d230f95460fe24002474c6cb3b08e
#
_entry.id   ee1d230f95460fe24002474c6cb3b08e
#
_cell.length_a   1.000
_cell.length_b   1.000
_cell.length_c   1.000
_cell.angle_alpha   90.00
_cell.angle_beta   90.00
_cell.angle_gamma   90.00
#
_symmetry.space_group_name_H-M   'P 1'
#
loop_
_entity.id
_entity.type
_entity.pdbx_description
1 polymer ?
#
loop_
_entity_poly.entity_id
_entity_poly.type
_entity_poly.pdbx_seq_one_letter_code
_entity_poly.pdbx_strand_id
1 'polypeptide(L)'
;MKKLISFAMAHIIVFVGFACVMPRSFAAESGLLTYTVTDGKACITGTTGTITGDFTVHAEIDGYPVVEIGEGAFSKQTGLTSVTISEGIETVGSDCFSDCYNLVKLTVPSTVSSLPNTYPRAFEEFSVSQDNPFFYTDSGVLIKVGDIPGQDILYYYHNARPGNY
;
A
#
# COMPACT_ATOMS: atom_id res chain seq x y z
N MET A 1 34.91 -11.50 -12.65
CA MET A 1 34.10 -10.30 -12.94
C MET A 1 33.39 -9.89 -11.65
N LYS A 2 33.85 -8.81 -11.04
CA LYS A 2 33.35 -8.34 -9.74
C LYS A 2 32.09 -7.49 -10.00
N LYS A 3 30.92 -7.92 -9.45
CA LYS A 3 29.71 -7.09 -9.42
C LYS A 3 29.98 -5.91 -8.47
N LEU A 4 29.97 -4.71 -9.03
CA LEU A 4 29.94 -3.47 -8.25
C LEU A 4 28.55 -3.38 -7.60
N ILE A 5 28.54 -3.52 -6.28
CA ILE A 5 27.40 -3.16 -5.46
C ILE A 5 27.48 -1.63 -5.32
N SER A 6 26.59 -0.93 -6.02
CA SER A 6 26.46 0.52 -5.86
C SER A 6 25.76 0.78 -4.52
N PHE A 7 26.56 1.02 -3.49
CA PHE A 7 26.08 1.66 -2.26
C PHE A 7 25.82 3.13 -2.59
N ALA A 8 24.55 3.50 -2.71
CA ALA A 8 24.17 4.90 -2.66
C ALA A 8 24.42 5.40 -1.23
N MET A 9 25.65 5.87 -0.99
CA MET A 9 25.99 6.58 0.24
C MET A 9 25.17 7.87 0.29
N ALA A 10 24.15 7.91 1.14
CA ALA A 10 23.56 9.16 1.56
C ALA A 10 24.66 10.00 2.22
N HIS A 11 25.13 11.02 1.53
CA HIS A 11 26.10 11.97 2.08
C HIS A 11 25.41 12.78 3.17
N ILE A 12 25.67 12.41 4.42
CA ILE A 12 25.35 13.27 5.56
C ILE A 12 26.30 14.45 5.52
N ILE A 13 25.88 15.56 4.92
CA ILE A 13 26.55 16.84 5.08
C ILE A 13 26.09 17.41 6.42
N VAL A 14 26.95 17.25 7.43
CA VAL A 14 26.75 17.93 8.71
C VAL A 14 27.11 19.41 8.51
N PHE A 15 26.12 20.24 8.28
CA PHE A 15 26.24 21.68 8.42
C PHE A 15 25.89 22.06 9.85
N VAL A 16 26.90 22.40 10.65
CA VAL A 16 26.73 23.04 11.95
C VAL A 16 26.37 24.51 11.72
N GLY A 17 25.14 24.89 12.00
CA GLY A 17 24.75 26.29 12.13
C GLY A 17 23.55 26.70 11.27
N PHE A 18 22.45 26.93 11.96
CA PHE A 18 21.14 27.43 11.52
C PHE A 18 20.16 26.35 11.03
N ALA A 19 19.33 25.91 11.97
CA ALA A 19 18.25 24.96 11.67
C ALA A 19 17.11 25.65 10.92
N CYS A 20 17.26 25.82 9.61
CA CYS A 20 16.08 25.84 8.73
C CYS A 20 15.60 24.40 8.60
N VAL A 21 14.55 24.03 9.31
CA VAL A 21 13.88 22.74 9.15
C VAL A 21 13.17 22.79 7.80
N MET A 22 13.92 22.55 6.73
CA MET A 22 13.34 22.21 5.45
C MET A 22 12.80 20.79 5.56
N PRO A 23 11.57 20.50 5.12
CA PRO A 23 11.09 19.15 5.02
C PRO A 23 12.09 18.37 4.16
N ARG A 24 12.76 17.39 4.77
CA ARG A 24 13.69 16.52 4.03
C ARG A 24 12.86 15.48 3.31
N SER A 25 12.54 15.77 2.06
CA SER A 25 11.94 14.81 1.16
C SER A 25 13.00 14.34 0.17
N PHE A 26 13.14 13.03 0.03
CA PHE A 26 13.99 12.41 -0.98
C PHE A 26 13.33 11.14 -1.51
N ALA A 27 13.63 10.78 -2.75
CA ALA A 27 13.21 9.53 -3.37
C ALA A 27 14.34 8.51 -3.34
N ALA A 28 14.00 7.24 -3.16
CA ALA A 28 14.94 6.12 -3.12
C ALA A 28 14.32 4.84 -3.69
N GLU A 29 15.14 3.80 -3.81
CA GLU A 29 14.74 2.47 -4.25
C GLU A 29 15.26 1.44 -3.25
N SER A 30 14.44 0.45 -2.91
CA SER A 30 14.80 -0.68 -2.08
C SER A 30 14.15 -1.95 -2.62
N GLY A 31 14.99 -2.88 -3.06
CA GLY A 31 14.52 -4.10 -3.70
C GLY A 31 13.70 -3.81 -4.96
N LEU A 32 12.43 -4.21 -4.94
CA LEU A 32 11.49 -3.99 -6.05
C LEU A 32 10.64 -2.71 -5.87
N LEU A 33 10.86 -1.94 -4.81
CA LEU A 33 10.02 -0.78 -4.48
C LEU A 33 10.78 0.52 -4.72
N THR A 34 10.07 1.52 -5.21
CA THR A 34 10.47 2.92 -5.16
C THR A 34 9.66 3.62 -4.07
N TYR A 35 10.27 4.55 -3.36
CA TYR A 35 9.62 5.27 -2.28
C TYR A 35 10.18 6.68 -2.12
N THR A 36 9.42 7.54 -1.48
CA THR A 36 9.86 8.86 -1.02
C THR A 36 9.82 8.91 0.49
N VAL A 37 10.76 9.65 1.09
CA VAL A 37 10.75 9.91 2.52
C VAL A 37 10.47 11.39 2.75
N THR A 38 9.49 11.68 3.58
CA THR A 38 9.14 13.03 4.02
C THR A 38 8.97 13.01 5.53
N ASP A 39 9.69 13.88 6.23
CA ASP A 39 9.66 13.98 7.70
C ASP A 39 9.91 12.64 8.43
N GLY A 40 10.80 11.80 7.86
CA GLY A 40 11.17 10.51 8.42
C GLY A 40 10.15 9.39 8.20
N LYS A 41 9.12 9.60 7.39
CA LYS A 41 8.11 8.61 7.02
C LYS A 41 8.21 8.29 5.53
N ALA A 42 8.07 7.02 5.17
CA ALA A 42 8.13 6.57 3.80
C ALA A 42 6.72 6.44 3.17
N CYS A 43 6.61 6.87 1.92
CA CYS A 43 5.51 6.60 1.01
C CYS A 43 6.03 5.74 -0.14
N ILE A 44 5.46 4.56 -0.37
CA ILE A 44 5.78 3.73 -1.54
C ILE A 44 5.19 4.41 -2.77
N THR A 45 6.01 4.72 -3.75
CA THR A 45 5.60 5.47 -4.96
C THR A 45 5.51 4.61 -6.21
N GLY A 46 6.07 3.40 -6.16
CA GLY A 46 6.03 2.50 -7.31
C GLY A 46 6.90 1.27 -7.16
N THR A 47 7.11 0.60 -8.28
CA THR A 47 7.93 -0.62 -8.39
C THR A 47 9.00 -0.46 -9.46
N THR A 48 10.19 -1.06 -9.25
CA THR A 48 11.29 -1.08 -10.22
C THR A 48 11.21 -2.26 -11.20
N GLY A 49 10.33 -3.24 -10.93
CA GLY A 49 10.20 -4.45 -11.71
C GLY A 49 8.84 -5.11 -11.57
N THR A 50 8.71 -6.31 -12.12
CA THR A 50 7.47 -7.09 -12.04
C THR A 50 7.44 -7.88 -10.73
N ILE A 51 6.36 -7.72 -9.98
CA ILE A 51 6.05 -8.52 -8.80
C ILE A 51 5.13 -9.67 -9.22
N THR A 52 5.42 -10.87 -8.72
CA THR A 52 4.64 -12.08 -9.04
C THR A 52 4.29 -12.84 -7.77
N GLY A 53 3.09 -13.44 -7.76
CA GLY A 53 2.60 -14.20 -6.60
C GLY A 53 2.15 -13.31 -5.46
N ASP A 54 2.37 -13.80 -4.24
CA ASP A 54 1.98 -13.12 -3.01
C ASP A 54 3.05 -12.11 -2.61
N PHE A 55 2.63 -10.91 -2.26
CA PHE A 55 3.53 -9.82 -1.88
C PHE A 55 3.12 -9.18 -0.56
N THR A 56 4.11 -8.97 0.33
CA THR A 56 3.90 -8.25 1.58
C THR A 56 4.54 -6.88 1.51
N VAL A 57 3.74 -5.85 1.74
CA VAL A 57 4.23 -4.48 1.95
C VAL A 57 4.57 -4.34 3.42
N HIS A 58 5.85 -4.28 3.73
CA HIS A 58 6.35 -4.17 5.10
C HIS A 58 6.15 -2.78 5.67
N ALA A 59 6.01 -2.70 7.00
CA ALA A 59 5.83 -1.44 7.73
C ALA A 59 7.11 -0.59 7.83
N GLU A 60 8.22 -1.07 7.30
CA GLU A 60 9.51 -0.38 7.32
C GLU A 60 10.26 -0.65 6.01
N ILE A 61 10.93 0.37 5.49
CA ILE A 61 11.80 0.30 4.32
C ILE A 61 13.06 1.12 4.59
N ASP A 62 14.25 0.47 4.53
CA ASP A 62 15.56 1.10 4.77
C ASP A 62 15.65 1.92 6.08
N GLY A 63 14.94 1.47 7.15
CA GLY A 63 14.90 2.13 8.46
C GLY A 63 13.86 3.25 8.57
N TYR A 64 13.01 3.45 7.55
CA TYR A 64 11.91 4.42 7.59
C TYR A 64 10.56 3.71 7.73
N PRO A 65 9.70 4.14 8.68
CA PRO A 65 8.34 3.60 8.75
C PRO A 65 7.54 3.94 7.50
N VAL A 66 6.95 2.91 6.88
CA VAL A 66 6.05 3.06 5.75
C VAL A 66 4.66 3.38 6.28
N VAL A 67 4.14 4.54 5.94
CA VAL A 67 2.80 4.99 6.36
C VAL A 67 1.81 5.05 5.22
N GLU A 68 2.30 5.06 3.99
CA GLU A 68 1.48 5.24 2.80
C GLU A 68 1.95 4.37 1.64
N ILE A 69 0.99 3.81 0.92
CA ILE A 69 1.17 3.27 -0.42
C ILE A 69 0.52 4.28 -1.36
N GLY A 70 1.33 4.95 -2.16
CA GLY A 70 0.91 6.07 -3.00
C GLY A 70 0.00 5.66 -4.17
N GLU A 71 -0.52 6.66 -4.86
CA GLU A 71 -1.35 6.49 -6.05
C GLU A 71 -0.63 5.67 -7.12
N GLY A 72 -1.30 4.66 -7.67
CA GLY A 72 -0.79 3.82 -8.75
C GLY A 72 0.46 3.00 -8.39
N ALA A 73 0.88 2.92 -7.13
CA ALA A 73 2.18 2.36 -6.73
C ALA A 73 2.42 0.93 -7.22
N PHE A 74 1.40 0.09 -7.25
CA PHE A 74 1.45 -1.28 -7.77
C PHE A 74 0.71 -1.44 -9.10
N SER A 75 0.41 -0.35 -9.80
CA SER A 75 -0.30 -0.43 -11.08
C SER A 75 0.45 -1.31 -12.09
N LYS A 76 -0.31 -2.06 -12.92
CA LYS A 76 0.20 -2.94 -13.99
C LYS A 76 1.04 -4.13 -13.50
N GLN A 77 0.97 -4.47 -12.22
CA GLN A 77 1.61 -5.68 -11.69
C GLN A 77 0.76 -6.91 -12.01
N THR A 78 0.80 -7.34 -13.27
CA THR A 78 -0.05 -8.42 -13.79
C THR A 78 0.26 -9.80 -13.21
N GLY A 79 1.44 -9.98 -12.63
CA GLY A 79 1.83 -11.23 -11.96
C GLY A 79 1.44 -11.31 -10.48
N LEU A 80 0.98 -10.19 -9.89
CA LEU A 80 0.61 -10.09 -8.48
C LEU A 80 -0.72 -10.82 -8.23
N THR A 81 -0.74 -11.73 -7.26
CA THR A 81 -1.93 -12.55 -6.93
C THR A 81 -2.54 -12.17 -5.59
N SER A 82 -1.75 -11.87 -4.58
CA SER A 82 -2.24 -11.36 -3.31
C SER A 82 -1.33 -10.29 -2.73
N VAL A 83 -1.91 -9.37 -1.96
CA VAL A 83 -1.17 -8.34 -1.23
C VAL A 83 -1.52 -8.40 0.24
N THR A 84 -0.49 -8.43 1.08
CA THR A 84 -0.62 -8.24 2.53
C THR A 84 -0.02 -6.89 2.91
N ILE A 85 -0.83 -6.05 3.51
CA ILE A 85 -0.40 -4.76 4.05
C ILE A 85 -0.06 -4.95 5.53
N SER A 86 1.13 -4.52 5.96
CA SER A 86 1.55 -4.63 7.35
C SER A 86 0.94 -3.53 8.22
N GLU A 87 0.84 -3.80 9.53
CA GLU A 87 0.45 -2.80 10.53
C GLU A 87 1.40 -1.59 10.50
N GLY A 88 0.85 -0.39 10.70
CA GLY A 88 1.58 0.89 10.63
C GLY A 88 1.35 1.64 9.32
N ILE A 89 0.92 0.96 8.26
CA ILE A 89 0.49 1.60 7.02
C ILE A 89 -0.94 2.11 7.21
N GLU A 90 -1.16 3.40 6.92
CA GLU A 90 -2.40 4.10 7.21
C GLU A 90 -3.24 4.35 5.95
N THR A 91 -2.57 4.51 4.79
CA THR A 91 -3.23 4.94 3.56
C THR A 91 -2.80 4.11 2.36
N VAL A 92 -3.77 3.73 1.53
CA VAL A 92 -3.57 3.14 0.20
C VAL A 92 -4.22 4.06 -0.83
N GLY A 93 -3.39 4.62 -1.71
CA GLY A 93 -3.78 5.61 -2.70
C GLY A 93 -4.69 5.07 -3.80
N SER A 94 -5.31 5.99 -4.53
CA SER A 94 -6.16 5.68 -5.68
C SER A 94 -5.37 4.90 -6.74
N ASP A 95 -6.08 4.08 -7.50
CA ASP A 95 -5.52 3.31 -8.63
C ASP A 95 -4.27 2.46 -8.29
N CYS A 96 -4.02 2.26 -6.98
CA CYS A 96 -2.84 1.54 -6.48
C CYS A 96 -2.68 0.16 -7.15
N PHE A 97 -3.78 -0.54 -7.40
CA PHE A 97 -3.81 -1.87 -8.02
C PHE A 97 -4.42 -1.87 -9.42
N SER A 98 -4.46 -0.73 -10.10
CA SER A 98 -4.96 -0.66 -11.49
C SER A 98 -4.18 -1.60 -12.39
N ASP A 99 -4.89 -2.32 -13.27
CA ASP A 99 -4.32 -3.28 -14.22
C ASP A 99 -3.56 -4.47 -13.58
N CYS A 100 -3.79 -4.75 -12.29
CA CYS A 100 -3.31 -5.96 -11.61
C CYS A 100 -4.26 -7.13 -11.88
N TYR A 101 -4.35 -7.60 -13.12
CA TYR A 101 -5.42 -8.50 -13.60
C TYR A 101 -5.53 -9.84 -12.86
N ASN A 102 -4.49 -10.27 -12.17
CA ASN A 102 -4.46 -11.53 -11.41
C ASN A 102 -4.57 -11.33 -9.90
N LEU A 103 -4.73 -10.09 -9.43
CA LEU A 103 -4.88 -9.81 -7.99
C LEU A 103 -6.27 -10.27 -7.53
N VAL A 104 -6.29 -11.27 -6.63
CA VAL A 104 -7.51 -11.87 -6.10
C VAL A 104 -7.74 -11.56 -4.61
N LYS A 105 -6.69 -11.21 -3.86
CA LYS A 105 -6.79 -11.03 -2.40
C LYS A 105 -6.02 -9.83 -1.89
N LEU A 106 -6.63 -9.11 -0.93
CA LEU A 106 -5.99 -8.05 -0.16
C LEU A 106 -6.19 -8.27 1.33
N THR A 107 -5.08 -8.32 2.09
CA THR A 107 -5.12 -8.35 3.55
C THR A 107 -4.87 -6.95 4.09
N VAL A 108 -5.82 -6.45 4.87
CA VAL A 108 -5.88 -5.07 5.38
C VAL A 108 -5.70 -5.08 6.91
N PRO A 109 -4.68 -4.41 7.44
CA PRO A 109 -4.42 -4.34 8.88
C PRO A 109 -5.37 -3.37 9.61
N SER A 110 -5.22 -3.28 10.93
CA SER A 110 -6.04 -2.40 11.77
C SER A 110 -5.79 -0.92 11.52
N THR A 111 -4.60 -0.55 11.06
CA THR A 111 -4.16 0.84 10.90
C THR A 111 -4.64 1.52 9.62
N VAL A 112 -5.04 0.76 8.62
CA VAL A 112 -5.47 1.33 7.32
C VAL A 112 -6.83 2.02 7.46
N SER A 113 -6.85 3.32 7.20
CA SER A 113 -8.02 4.20 7.24
C SER A 113 -8.51 4.63 5.85
N SER A 114 -7.69 4.41 4.81
CA SER A 114 -8.03 4.75 3.43
C SER A 114 -7.63 3.64 2.48
N LEU A 115 -8.56 3.22 1.62
CA LEU A 115 -8.37 2.21 0.58
C LEU A 115 -8.81 2.77 -0.78
N PRO A 116 -8.26 2.28 -1.91
CA PRO A 116 -8.75 2.62 -3.23
C PRO A 116 -10.20 2.09 -3.41
N ASN A 117 -10.96 2.78 -4.23
CA ASN A 117 -12.35 2.39 -4.56
C ASN A 117 -12.46 1.55 -5.83
N THR A 118 -11.34 1.26 -6.47
CA THR A 118 -11.27 0.49 -7.72
C THR A 118 -10.33 -0.71 -7.57
N TYR A 119 -10.81 -1.87 -7.98
CA TYR A 119 -10.07 -3.14 -7.94
C TYR A 119 -10.21 -3.88 -9.27
N PRO A 120 -9.23 -4.75 -9.62
CA PRO A 120 -9.32 -5.58 -10.82
C PRO A 120 -10.51 -6.52 -10.81
N ARG A 121 -10.98 -6.93 -12.01
CA ARG A 121 -12.12 -7.87 -12.15
C ARG A 121 -11.89 -9.24 -11.51
N ALA A 122 -10.64 -9.67 -11.39
CA ALA A 122 -10.29 -10.95 -10.74
C ALA A 122 -10.34 -10.89 -9.22
N PHE A 123 -10.52 -9.69 -8.65
CA PHE A 123 -10.47 -9.50 -7.20
C PHE A 123 -11.63 -10.23 -6.50
N GLU A 124 -11.33 -11.05 -5.51
CA GLU A 124 -12.29 -11.95 -4.88
C GLU A 124 -12.44 -11.73 -3.38
N GLU A 125 -11.38 -11.30 -2.67
CA GLU A 125 -11.38 -11.36 -1.20
C GLU A 125 -10.68 -10.18 -0.55
N PHE A 126 -11.37 -9.57 0.41
CA PHE A 126 -10.76 -8.75 1.46
C PHE A 126 -10.65 -9.54 2.75
N SER A 127 -9.44 -9.56 3.32
CA SER A 127 -9.20 -10.04 4.68
C SER A 127 -8.88 -8.84 5.56
N VAL A 128 -9.89 -8.26 6.20
CA VAL A 128 -9.75 -7.08 7.06
C VAL A 128 -9.55 -7.53 8.50
N SER A 129 -8.59 -6.91 9.21
CA SER A 129 -8.38 -7.12 10.64
C SER A 129 -9.66 -6.80 11.42
N GLN A 130 -10.02 -7.65 12.40
CA GLN A 130 -11.18 -7.41 13.26
C GLN A 130 -11.03 -6.15 14.13
N ASP A 131 -9.78 -5.71 14.35
CA ASP A 131 -9.47 -4.49 15.10
C ASP A 131 -9.43 -3.24 14.22
N ASN A 132 -9.75 -3.34 12.91
CA ASN A 132 -9.79 -2.18 12.04
C ASN A 132 -11.05 -1.34 12.34
N PRO A 133 -10.89 -0.06 12.78
CA PRO A 133 -12.04 0.77 13.12
C PRO A 133 -12.72 1.43 11.91
N PHE A 134 -12.11 1.35 10.72
CA PHE A 134 -12.54 2.07 9.52
C PHE A 134 -13.24 1.17 8.50
N PHE A 135 -12.88 -0.11 8.48
CA PHE A 135 -13.39 -1.08 7.50
C PHE A 135 -13.68 -2.42 8.16
N TYR A 136 -14.68 -3.10 7.63
CA TYR A 136 -14.94 -4.51 7.92
C TYR A 136 -15.49 -5.21 6.69
N THR A 137 -15.54 -6.54 6.74
CA THR A 137 -16.16 -7.34 5.67
C THR A 137 -17.40 -8.04 6.19
N ASP A 138 -18.46 -7.99 5.43
CA ASP A 138 -19.68 -8.77 5.65
C ASP A 138 -20.06 -9.49 4.35
N SER A 139 -20.18 -10.82 4.43
CA SER A 139 -20.59 -11.67 3.30
C SER A 139 -19.79 -11.42 2.00
N GLY A 140 -18.48 -11.12 2.14
CA GLY A 140 -17.59 -10.83 1.00
C GLY A 140 -17.65 -9.39 0.47
N VAL A 141 -18.42 -8.54 1.14
CA VAL A 141 -18.52 -7.10 0.83
C VAL A 141 -17.63 -6.32 1.74
N LEU A 142 -16.81 -5.41 1.19
CA LEU A 142 -16.05 -4.44 1.97
C LEU A 142 -16.94 -3.25 2.32
N ILE A 143 -17.04 -2.98 3.60
CA ILE A 143 -17.87 -1.91 4.15
C ILE A 143 -16.95 -0.92 4.88
N LYS A 144 -17.14 0.36 4.61
CA LYS A 144 -16.50 1.44 5.36
C LYS A 144 -17.43 1.87 6.49
N VAL A 145 -16.86 1.94 7.69
CA VAL A 145 -17.59 2.44 8.86
C VAL A 145 -17.95 3.91 8.63
N GLY A 146 -19.22 4.24 8.75
CA GLY A 146 -19.74 5.60 8.58
C GLY A 146 -19.41 6.50 9.78
N ASP A 147 -19.32 7.81 9.55
CA ASP A 147 -19.11 8.81 10.61
C ASP A 147 -20.34 8.94 11.54
N ILE A 148 -21.49 8.45 11.09
CA ILE A 148 -22.74 8.43 11.86
C ILE A 148 -23.10 6.96 12.15
N PRO A 149 -23.33 6.60 13.43
CA PRO A 149 -23.71 5.24 13.79
C PRO A 149 -24.90 4.71 13.00
N GLY A 150 -24.73 3.55 12.34
CA GLY A 150 -25.75 2.91 11.52
C GLY A 150 -25.85 3.45 10.08
N GLN A 151 -24.91 4.28 9.65
CA GLN A 151 -24.81 4.77 8.27
C GLN A 151 -23.49 4.32 7.62
N ASP A 152 -23.24 3.02 7.66
CA ASP A 152 -22.07 2.47 7.01
C ASP A 152 -22.17 2.57 5.50
N ILE A 153 -21.03 2.76 4.84
CA ILE A 153 -20.96 2.99 3.41
C ILE A 153 -20.49 1.70 2.73
N LEU A 154 -21.28 1.21 1.78
CA LEU A 154 -20.83 0.16 0.88
C LEU A 154 -19.62 0.67 0.09
N TYR A 155 -18.44 0.14 0.39
CA TYR A 155 -17.22 0.62 -0.21
C TYR A 155 -16.85 -0.14 -1.48
N TYR A 156 -16.96 -1.47 -1.45
CA TYR A 156 -16.72 -2.34 -2.58
C TYR A 156 -17.61 -3.57 -2.53
N TYR A 157 -18.31 -3.82 -3.61
CA TYR A 157 -19.08 -5.03 -3.83
C TYR A 157 -18.39 -5.89 -4.88
N HIS A 158 -17.93 -7.07 -4.48
CA HIS A 158 -17.54 -8.07 -5.45
C HIS A 158 -18.79 -8.60 -6.14
N ASN A 159 -18.86 -8.47 -7.44
CA ASN A 159 -19.94 -9.07 -8.23
C ASN A 159 -19.88 -10.59 -8.04
N ALA A 160 -20.61 -11.08 -7.05
CA ALA A 160 -20.77 -12.51 -6.83
C ALA A 160 -21.14 -13.17 -8.15
N ARG A 161 -20.51 -14.29 -8.44
CA ARG A 161 -20.72 -15.14 -9.62
C ARG A 161 -22.20 -15.13 -10.01
N PRO A 162 -22.55 -14.96 -11.30
CA PRO A 162 -23.93 -15.12 -11.73
C PRO A 162 -24.35 -16.56 -11.44
N GLY A 163 -25.23 -16.78 -10.49
CA GLY A 163 -25.78 -18.10 -10.24
C GLY A 163 -26.44 -18.38 -8.88
N ASN A 164 -26.41 -17.47 -7.94
CA ASN A 164 -27.09 -17.68 -6.65
C ASN A 164 -28.07 -16.53 -6.35
N TYR A 165 -29.21 -16.56 -6.99
CA TYR A 165 -30.45 -15.93 -6.52
C TYR A 165 -31.51 -17.03 -6.41
#